data_97a77eb7050ff2d2d634f394b2e9055c
#
_entry.id   97a77eb7050ff2d2d634f394b2e9055c
#
_cell.length_a   1.000
_cell.length_b   1.000
_cell.length_c   1.000
_cell.angle_alpha   90.00
_cell.angle_beta   90.00
_cell.angle_gamma   90.00
#
_symmetry.space_group_name_H-M   'P 1'
#
loop_
_entity.id
_entity.type
_entity.pdbx_description
1 polymer ?
#
loop_
_entity_poly.entity_id
_entity_poly.type
_entity_poly.pdbx_seq_one_letter_code
_entity_poly.pdbx_strand_id
1 'polypeptide(L)'
;SKMVMVDPKRVELGQYNNVPHLLTKVITNPKKAVDALTWAVSEMDRRYDLLADGQVRDINGYHEKFDAGLLDTEKFDRFPYIVVCIDELNDLMMVAGREVESAIVRLAQMARAIGIHLVVATQRPSVDVITGVMKANIPSRLAFSVASTTDSRVILDQSGAEKLIGLGDMLVVTASNPRLEQIGRAHV
;
A
#
# COMPACT_ATOMS: atom_id res chain seq x y z
N SER A 1 -15.21 0.85 2.47
CA SER A 1 -13.75 1.06 2.36
C SER A 1 -13.45 2.54 2.15
N LYS A 2 -12.33 2.99 2.68
CA LYS A 2 -11.83 4.35 2.53
C LYS A 2 -10.44 4.34 1.90
N MET A 3 -10.03 5.48 1.36
CA MET A 3 -8.74 5.60 0.67
C MET A 3 -7.98 6.86 1.09
N VAL A 4 -6.67 6.74 1.16
CA VAL A 4 -5.72 7.84 1.22
C VAL A 4 -4.86 7.75 -0.03
N MET A 5 -4.87 8.79 -0.85
CA MET A 5 -4.11 8.83 -2.11
C MET A 5 -3.02 9.90 -2.03
N VAL A 6 -1.82 9.53 -2.44
CA VAL A 6 -0.63 10.39 -2.47
C VAL A 6 -0.13 10.48 -3.90
N ASP A 7 -0.13 11.69 -4.46
CA ASP A 7 0.35 12.01 -5.81
C ASP A 7 1.28 13.23 -5.77
N PRO A 8 2.57 13.03 -5.49
CA PRO A 8 3.52 14.14 -5.36
C PRO A 8 3.71 14.96 -6.63
N LYS A 9 3.51 14.35 -7.79
CA LYS A 9 3.66 15.00 -9.11
C LYS A 9 2.41 15.74 -9.58
N ARG A 10 1.26 15.54 -8.92
CA ARG A 10 -0.03 16.20 -9.22
C ARG A 10 -0.61 15.89 -10.60
N VAL A 11 -0.29 14.74 -11.19
CA VAL A 11 -0.65 14.45 -12.59
C VAL A 11 -1.57 13.23 -12.77
N GLU A 12 -1.63 12.32 -11.80
CA GLU A 12 -2.29 11.02 -11.98
C GLU A 12 -3.62 10.89 -11.20
N LEU A 13 -3.65 11.27 -9.93
CA LEU A 13 -4.74 10.96 -9.01
C LEU A 13 -5.70 12.12 -8.74
N GLY A 14 -5.42 13.31 -9.21
CA GLY A 14 -6.24 14.50 -8.95
C GLY A 14 -7.71 14.38 -9.39
N GLN A 15 -7.98 13.56 -10.39
CA GLN A 15 -9.33 13.28 -10.86
C GLN A 15 -10.23 12.59 -9.82
N TYR A 16 -9.63 11.98 -8.80
CA TYR A 16 -10.36 11.28 -7.74
C TYR A 16 -10.74 12.18 -6.55
N ASN A 17 -10.41 13.46 -6.56
CA ASN A 17 -10.65 14.37 -5.42
C ASN A 17 -12.12 14.50 -4.97
N ASN A 18 -13.06 14.20 -5.84
CA ASN A 18 -14.49 14.27 -5.54
C ASN A 18 -15.12 12.93 -5.15
N VAL A 19 -14.31 11.86 -5.04
CA VAL A 19 -14.80 10.53 -4.69
C VAL A 19 -15.06 10.46 -3.18
N PRO A 20 -16.24 10.00 -2.73
CA PRO A 20 -16.60 9.97 -1.31
C PRO A 20 -15.77 8.96 -0.48
N HIS A 21 -15.02 8.09 -1.14
CA HIS A 21 -14.14 7.11 -0.48
C HIS A 21 -12.86 7.73 0.10
N LEU A 22 -12.47 8.92 -0.36
CA LEU A 22 -11.27 9.59 0.16
C LEU A 22 -11.49 10.12 1.58
N LEU A 23 -10.55 9.80 2.48
CA LEU A 23 -10.52 10.36 3.83
C LEU A 23 -10.10 11.84 3.83
N THR A 24 -9.30 12.23 2.86
CA THR A 24 -8.85 13.60 2.61
C THR A 24 -8.65 13.79 1.11
N LYS A 25 -8.52 15.04 0.66
CA LYS A 25 -8.12 15.30 -0.72
C LYS A 25 -6.81 14.58 -1.04
N VAL A 26 -6.58 14.27 -2.31
CA VAL A 26 -5.32 13.71 -2.78
C VAL A 26 -4.15 14.55 -2.27
N ILE A 27 -3.22 13.90 -1.58
CA ILE A 27 -2.08 14.56 -0.95
C ILE A 27 -1.00 14.77 -2.01
N THR A 28 -0.61 16.00 -2.23
CA THR A 28 0.37 16.38 -3.24
C THR A 28 1.70 16.87 -2.66
N ASN A 29 1.71 17.25 -1.39
CA ASN A 29 2.93 17.70 -0.70
C ASN A 29 3.63 16.48 -0.07
N PRO A 30 4.90 16.22 -0.39
CA PRO A 30 5.62 15.06 0.17
C PRO A 30 5.71 15.05 1.69
N LYS A 31 5.85 16.20 2.34
CA LYS A 31 5.87 16.29 3.82
C LYS A 31 4.54 15.88 4.43
N LYS A 32 3.44 16.33 3.84
CA LYS A 32 2.09 15.91 4.26
C LYS A 32 1.84 14.42 4.02
N ALA A 33 2.47 13.86 2.99
CA ALA A 33 2.42 12.43 2.74
C ALA A 33 3.12 11.63 3.84
N VAL A 34 4.25 12.10 4.35
CA VAL A 34 4.92 11.52 5.52
C VAL A 34 4.02 11.57 6.74
N ASP A 35 3.36 12.69 6.98
CA ASP A 35 2.39 12.84 8.08
C ASP A 35 1.22 11.84 7.92
N ALA A 36 0.73 11.64 6.71
CA ALA A 36 -0.32 10.66 6.43
C ALA A 36 0.12 9.22 6.71
N LEU A 37 1.36 8.85 6.39
CA LEU A 37 1.92 7.54 6.74
C LEU A 37 2.06 7.37 8.26
N THR A 38 2.51 8.40 8.95
CA THR A 38 2.58 8.41 10.42
C THR A 38 1.18 8.26 11.03
N TRP A 39 0.19 8.95 10.46
CA TRP A 39 -1.20 8.78 10.86
C TRP A 39 -1.68 7.33 10.65
N ALA A 40 -1.37 6.72 9.51
CA ALA A 40 -1.76 5.34 9.23
C ALA A 40 -1.17 4.34 10.24
N VAL A 41 0.08 4.55 10.67
CA VAL A 41 0.70 3.76 11.74
C VAL A 41 -0.02 3.97 13.07
N SER A 42 -0.35 5.20 13.43
CA SER A 42 -1.12 5.51 14.64
C SER A 42 -2.52 4.89 14.61
N GLU A 43 -3.20 4.95 13.48
CA GLU A 43 -4.49 4.30 13.28
C GLU A 43 -4.40 2.79 13.39
N MET A 44 -3.34 2.19 12.85
CA MET A 44 -3.05 0.77 13.03
C MET A 44 -2.94 0.41 14.51
N ASP A 45 -2.14 1.16 15.27
CA ASP A 45 -1.97 0.93 16.71
C ASP A 45 -3.29 1.08 17.46
N ARG A 46 -4.08 2.11 17.17
CA ARG A 46 -5.41 2.29 17.74
C ARG A 46 -6.33 1.09 17.48
N ARG A 47 -6.31 0.59 16.25
CA ARG A 47 -7.12 -0.59 15.87
C ARG A 47 -6.69 -1.85 16.61
N TYR A 48 -5.40 -2.06 16.80
CA TYR A 48 -4.91 -3.18 17.60
C TYR A 48 -5.37 -3.10 19.05
N ASP A 49 -5.38 -1.92 19.65
CA ASP A 49 -5.92 -1.73 21.01
C ASP A 49 -7.40 -2.07 21.06
N LEU A 50 -8.19 -1.64 20.08
CA LEU A 50 -9.62 -1.97 20.00
C LEU A 50 -9.85 -3.48 19.77
N LEU A 51 -9.04 -4.15 18.96
CA LEU A 51 -9.11 -5.58 18.79
C LEU A 51 -8.83 -6.33 20.10
N ALA A 52 -7.80 -5.92 20.81
CA ALA A 52 -7.46 -6.49 22.11
C ALA A 52 -8.58 -6.31 23.13
N ASP A 53 -9.11 -5.11 23.25
CA ASP A 53 -10.24 -4.79 24.15
C ASP A 53 -11.51 -5.55 23.75
N GLY A 54 -11.75 -5.71 22.46
CA GLY A 54 -12.89 -6.46 21.92
C GLY A 54 -12.69 -7.97 21.91
N GLN A 55 -11.50 -8.47 22.27
CA GLN A 55 -11.15 -9.89 22.29
C GLN A 55 -11.34 -10.58 20.92
N VAL A 56 -10.90 -9.90 19.86
CA VAL A 56 -10.91 -10.40 18.48
C VAL A 56 -9.51 -10.32 17.87
N ARG A 57 -9.26 -11.07 16.80
CA ARG A 57 -7.93 -11.20 16.20
C ARG A 57 -7.71 -10.33 14.97
N ASP A 58 -8.78 -10.01 14.25
CA ASP A 58 -8.71 -9.31 12.99
C ASP A 58 -9.97 -8.46 12.74
N ILE A 59 -9.91 -7.67 11.68
CA ILE A 59 -11.00 -6.76 11.30
C ILE A 59 -12.29 -7.53 10.96
N ASN A 60 -12.24 -8.72 10.43
CA ASN A 60 -13.42 -9.49 10.09
C ASN A 60 -14.15 -9.94 11.37
N GLY A 61 -13.42 -10.51 12.32
CA GLY A 61 -13.96 -10.84 13.63
C GLY A 61 -14.49 -9.64 14.38
N TYR A 62 -13.80 -8.50 14.26
CA TYR A 62 -14.25 -7.22 14.84
C TYR A 62 -15.58 -6.76 14.22
N HIS A 63 -15.69 -6.74 12.91
CA HIS A 63 -16.91 -6.34 12.21
C HIS A 63 -18.09 -7.27 12.54
N GLU A 64 -17.88 -8.58 12.58
CA GLU A 64 -18.92 -9.55 12.97
C GLU A 64 -19.44 -9.27 14.37
N LYS A 65 -18.53 -9.04 15.30
CA LYS A 65 -18.87 -8.77 16.71
C LYS A 65 -19.57 -7.41 16.86
N PHE A 66 -19.10 -6.38 16.16
CA PHE A 66 -19.73 -5.07 16.15
C PHE A 66 -21.14 -5.12 15.56
N ASP A 67 -21.30 -5.77 14.40
CA ASP A 67 -22.58 -5.87 13.69
C ASP A 67 -23.60 -6.73 14.47
N ALA A 68 -23.13 -7.66 15.28
CA ALA A 68 -23.98 -8.44 16.19
C ALA A 68 -24.40 -7.66 17.45
N GLY A 69 -23.96 -6.41 17.62
CA GLY A 69 -24.29 -5.60 18.79
C GLY A 69 -23.57 -6.00 20.08
N LEU A 70 -22.47 -6.75 19.97
CA LEU A 70 -21.70 -7.25 21.13
C LEU A 70 -20.60 -6.32 21.61
N LEU A 71 -20.40 -5.19 20.94
CA LEU A 71 -19.44 -4.15 21.31
C LEU A 71 -20.15 -2.87 21.71
N ASP A 72 -19.70 -2.25 22.78
CA ASP A 72 -20.22 -0.96 23.24
C ASP A 72 -19.87 0.16 22.25
N THR A 73 -20.87 0.77 21.65
CA THR A 73 -20.71 1.84 20.64
C THR A 73 -20.21 3.17 21.22
N GLU A 74 -20.17 3.32 22.54
CA GLU A 74 -19.49 4.47 23.15
C GLU A 74 -17.97 4.33 23.13
N LYS A 75 -17.48 3.08 23.17
CA LYS A 75 -16.04 2.78 23.15
C LYS A 75 -15.54 2.33 21.79
N PHE A 76 -16.33 1.57 21.05
CA PHE A 76 -15.93 0.94 19.79
C PHE A 76 -16.64 1.61 18.61
N ASP A 77 -15.89 1.95 17.58
CA ASP A 77 -16.41 2.40 16.29
C ASP A 77 -16.21 1.31 15.23
N ARG A 78 -17.10 1.26 14.24
CA ARG A 78 -16.97 0.35 13.13
C ARG A 78 -16.00 0.94 12.11
N PHE A 79 -14.72 0.79 12.36
CA PHE A 79 -13.71 1.33 11.45
C PHE A 79 -13.70 0.61 10.09
N PRO A 80 -13.51 1.36 8.98
CA PRO A 80 -13.53 0.80 7.64
C PRO A 80 -12.20 0.15 7.26
N TYR A 81 -12.20 -0.65 6.19
CA TYR A 81 -10.97 -0.94 5.46
C TYR A 81 -10.41 0.36 4.88
N ILE A 82 -9.09 0.50 4.92
CA ILE A 82 -8.37 1.64 4.36
C ILE A 82 -7.33 1.14 3.37
N VAL A 83 -7.29 1.76 2.19
CA VAL A 83 -6.22 1.55 1.20
C VAL A 83 -5.41 2.85 1.10
N VAL A 84 -4.12 2.75 1.34
CA VAL A 84 -3.18 3.85 1.18
C VAL A 84 -2.43 3.64 -0.13
N CYS A 85 -2.64 4.54 -1.09
CA CYS A 85 -2.03 4.50 -2.41
C CYS A 85 -0.95 5.58 -2.54
N ILE A 86 0.27 5.19 -2.87
CA ILE A 86 1.39 6.09 -3.13
C ILE A 86 1.77 5.93 -4.60
N ASP A 87 1.57 6.97 -5.39
CA ASP A 87 1.82 6.97 -6.84
C ASP A 87 3.31 7.00 -7.19
N GLU A 88 4.11 7.74 -6.43
CA GLU A 88 5.56 7.79 -6.63
C GLU A 88 6.31 7.80 -5.30
N LEU A 89 6.82 6.63 -4.92
CA LEU A 89 7.56 6.47 -3.67
C LEU A 89 8.88 7.24 -3.64
N ASN A 90 9.56 7.37 -4.78
CA ASN A 90 10.84 8.07 -4.85
C ASN A 90 10.77 9.49 -4.28
N ASP A 91 9.69 10.22 -4.55
CA ASP A 91 9.55 11.60 -4.12
C ASP A 91 9.40 11.71 -2.58
N LEU A 92 8.83 10.71 -1.96
CA LEU A 92 8.77 10.62 -0.50
C LEU A 92 10.12 10.21 0.11
N MET A 93 10.79 9.25 -0.51
CA MET A 93 12.10 8.78 -0.05
C MET A 93 13.17 9.88 -0.09
N MET A 94 13.09 10.78 -1.05
CA MET A 94 14.00 11.94 -1.16
C MET A 94 13.81 12.95 -0.03
N VAL A 95 12.62 13.03 0.55
CA VAL A 95 12.29 14.01 1.60
C VAL A 95 12.56 13.48 3.00
N ALA A 96 12.16 12.24 3.27
CA ALA A 96 12.21 11.64 4.60
C ALA A 96 12.36 10.12 4.49
N GLY A 97 13.43 9.65 3.86
CA GLY A 97 13.62 8.24 3.51
C GLY A 97 13.53 7.27 4.69
N ARG A 98 14.10 7.60 5.84
CA ARG A 98 14.07 6.72 7.02
C ARG A 98 12.66 6.60 7.60
N GLU A 99 11.97 7.71 7.75
CA GLU A 99 10.62 7.75 8.31
C GLU A 99 9.63 7.03 7.38
N VAL A 100 9.74 7.25 6.08
CA VAL A 100 8.92 6.60 5.06
C VAL A 100 9.16 5.10 5.03
N GLU A 101 10.40 4.67 4.97
CA GLU A 101 10.75 3.24 5.01
C GLU A 101 10.23 2.57 6.28
N SER A 102 10.47 3.18 7.44
CA SER A 102 10.02 2.65 8.73
C SER A 102 8.49 2.50 8.78
N ALA A 103 7.75 3.51 8.33
CA ALA A 103 6.30 3.47 8.30
C ALA A 103 5.77 2.40 7.35
N ILE A 104 6.30 2.32 6.14
CA ILE A 104 5.90 1.31 5.14
C ILE A 104 6.18 -0.11 5.64
N VAL A 105 7.36 -0.35 6.20
CA VAL A 105 7.72 -1.66 6.73
C VAL A 105 6.80 -2.07 7.86
N ARG A 106 6.51 -1.16 8.79
CA ARG A 106 5.63 -1.44 9.93
C ARG A 106 4.20 -1.73 9.47
N LEU A 107 3.66 -0.95 8.55
CA LEU A 107 2.35 -1.19 7.95
C LEU A 107 2.32 -2.52 7.18
N ALA A 108 3.35 -2.82 6.39
CA ALA A 108 3.44 -4.08 5.66
C ALA A 108 3.47 -5.30 6.57
N GLN A 109 4.14 -5.21 7.73
CA GLN A 109 4.22 -6.30 8.69
C GLN A 109 2.91 -6.54 9.45
N MET A 110 2.18 -5.49 9.80
CA MET A 110 1.14 -5.57 10.83
C MET A 110 -0.25 -5.09 10.39
N ALA A 111 -0.35 -4.28 9.35
CA ALA A 111 -1.61 -3.58 9.07
C ALA A 111 -2.69 -4.44 8.39
N ARG A 112 -2.32 -5.55 7.77
CA ARG A 112 -3.26 -6.42 7.06
C ARG A 112 -4.41 -6.91 7.97
N ALA A 113 -4.08 -7.38 9.15
CA ALA A 113 -5.08 -7.94 10.07
C ALA A 113 -6.12 -6.91 10.53
N ILE A 114 -5.74 -5.64 10.57
CA ILE A 114 -6.62 -4.55 10.99
C ILE A 114 -7.18 -3.73 9.81
N GLY A 115 -7.04 -4.25 8.60
CA GLY A 115 -7.70 -3.71 7.42
C GLY A 115 -7.09 -2.43 6.83
N ILE A 116 -5.79 -2.20 7.01
CA ILE A 116 -5.05 -1.14 6.31
C ILE A 116 -4.12 -1.79 5.30
N HIS A 117 -4.28 -1.44 4.03
CA HIS A 117 -3.52 -2.00 2.92
C HIS A 117 -2.74 -0.92 2.20
N LEU A 118 -1.54 -1.30 1.71
CA LEU A 118 -0.67 -0.42 0.94
C LEU A 118 -0.67 -0.80 -0.52
N VAL A 119 -0.76 0.21 -1.39
CA VAL A 119 -0.42 0.12 -2.80
C VAL A 119 0.68 1.15 -3.06
N VAL A 120 1.88 0.68 -3.31
CA VAL A 120 3.04 1.54 -3.48
C VAL A 120 3.59 1.38 -4.89
N ALA A 121 3.71 2.48 -5.59
CA ALA A 121 4.23 2.52 -6.96
C ALA A 121 5.43 3.45 -7.07
N THR A 122 6.26 3.19 -8.07
CA THR A 122 7.36 4.06 -8.45
C THR A 122 7.72 3.86 -9.92
N GLN A 123 8.13 4.94 -10.56
CA GLN A 123 8.74 4.90 -11.89
C GLN A 123 10.27 4.74 -11.82
N ARG A 124 10.83 4.69 -10.61
CA ARG A 124 12.28 4.56 -10.38
C ARG A 124 12.59 3.29 -9.59
N PRO A 125 12.70 2.14 -10.26
CA PRO A 125 13.02 0.87 -9.62
C PRO A 125 14.51 0.81 -9.26
N SER A 126 14.89 1.49 -8.19
CA SER A 126 16.24 1.46 -7.64
C SER A 126 16.25 0.90 -6.23
N VAL A 127 17.39 0.40 -5.78
CA VAL A 127 17.56 -0.15 -4.42
C VAL A 127 17.40 0.91 -3.32
N ASP A 128 17.58 2.18 -3.66
CA ASP A 128 17.38 3.30 -2.73
C ASP A 128 15.90 3.63 -2.51
N VAL A 129 15.05 3.26 -3.45
CA VAL A 129 13.59 3.48 -3.40
C VAL A 129 12.88 2.22 -2.94
N ILE A 130 13.14 1.10 -3.61
CA ILE A 130 12.61 -0.23 -3.26
C ILE A 130 13.70 -0.94 -2.45
N THR A 131 13.74 -0.67 -1.15
CA THR A 131 14.81 -1.16 -0.27
C THR A 131 14.66 -2.65 0.01
N GLY A 132 15.76 -3.28 0.42
CA GLY A 132 15.76 -4.68 0.81
C GLY A 132 14.81 -4.98 1.98
N VAL A 133 14.69 -4.06 2.92
CA VAL A 133 13.77 -4.20 4.07
C VAL A 133 12.31 -4.15 3.63
N MET A 134 11.96 -3.24 2.71
CA MET A 134 10.62 -3.20 2.10
C MET A 134 10.32 -4.50 1.38
N LYS A 135 11.23 -5.00 0.57
CA LYS A 135 11.07 -6.24 -0.19
C LYS A 135 10.90 -7.47 0.71
N ALA A 136 11.56 -7.49 1.85
CA ALA A 136 11.41 -8.56 2.83
C ALA A 136 10.00 -8.61 3.46
N ASN A 137 9.26 -7.50 3.43
CA ASN A 137 7.95 -7.36 4.08
C ASN A 137 6.78 -7.18 3.11
N ILE A 138 7.07 -6.93 1.83
CA ILE A 138 6.04 -6.78 0.77
C ILE A 138 6.20 -7.92 -0.22
N PRO A 139 5.48 -9.03 -0.06
CA PRO A 139 5.66 -10.21 -0.88
C PRO A 139 4.98 -10.14 -2.26
N SER A 140 3.95 -9.31 -2.40
CA SER A 140 3.23 -9.16 -3.66
C SER A 140 3.80 -7.99 -4.45
N ARG A 141 4.24 -8.28 -5.69
CA ARG A 141 4.91 -7.31 -6.54
C ARG A 141 4.43 -7.42 -7.97
N LEU A 142 4.33 -6.25 -8.61
CA LEU A 142 4.00 -6.10 -10.01
C LEU A 142 5.11 -5.33 -10.72
N ALA A 143 5.48 -5.73 -11.92
CA ALA A 143 6.31 -4.94 -12.81
C ALA A 143 5.66 -4.83 -14.18
N PHE A 144 5.46 -3.62 -14.64
CA PHE A 144 5.25 -3.34 -16.05
C PHE A 144 6.58 -3.33 -16.79
N SER A 145 6.59 -3.02 -18.09
CA SER A 145 7.83 -2.95 -18.87
C SER A 145 8.85 -2.01 -18.22
N VAL A 146 10.06 -2.50 -18.04
CA VAL A 146 11.20 -1.74 -17.49
C VAL A 146 12.32 -1.64 -18.50
N ALA A 147 13.28 -0.73 -18.26
CA ALA A 147 14.34 -0.42 -19.21
C ALA A 147 15.49 -1.46 -19.21
N SER A 148 15.67 -2.20 -18.12
CA SER A 148 16.83 -3.10 -17.98
C SER A 148 16.51 -4.34 -17.15
N THR A 149 17.35 -5.36 -17.30
CA THR A 149 17.31 -6.56 -16.44
C THR A 149 17.55 -6.21 -14.96
N THR A 150 18.41 -5.24 -14.69
CA THR A 150 18.66 -4.74 -13.34
C THR A 150 17.39 -4.20 -12.70
N ASP A 151 16.63 -3.39 -13.43
CA ASP A 151 15.34 -2.84 -12.95
C ASP A 151 14.34 -3.96 -12.64
N SER A 152 14.25 -4.97 -13.51
CA SER A 152 13.40 -6.14 -13.26
C SER A 152 13.79 -6.86 -11.97
N ARG A 153 15.08 -7.06 -11.73
CA ARG A 153 15.58 -7.72 -10.52
C ARG A 153 15.34 -6.91 -9.25
N VAL A 154 15.43 -5.61 -9.34
CA VAL A 154 15.08 -4.74 -8.18
C VAL A 154 13.64 -4.94 -7.74
N ILE A 155 12.71 -5.07 -8.68
CA ILE A 155 11.28 -5.25 -8.36
C ILE A 155 10.95 -6.71 -8.01
N LEU A 156 11.36 -7.64 -8.87
CA LEU A 156 10.86 -9.03 -8.88
C LEU A 156 11.88 -10.06 -8.36
N ASP A 157 13.11 -9.64 -8.04
CA ASP A 157 14.26 -10.52 -7.73
C ASP A 157 14.66 -11.43 -8.89
N GLN A 158 14.16 -11.19 -10.10
CA GLN A 158 14.45 -11.94 -11.30
C GLN A 158 14.29 -11.08 -12.55
N SER A 159 14.93 -11.54 -13.65
CA SER A 159 14.78 -10.92 -14.96
C SER A 159 13.42 -11.22 -15.58
N GLY A 160 13.04 -10.47 -16.60
CA GLY A 160 11.86 -10.72 -17.43
C GLY A 160 11.03 -9.49 -17.75
N ALA A 161 10.90 -8.53 -16.83
CA ALA A 161 10.10 -7.33 -17.06
C ALA A 161 10.67 -6.42 -18.17
N GLU A 162 11.97 -6.50 -18.45
CA GLU A 162 12.62 -5.82 -19.58
C GLU A 162 12.18 -6.35 -20.94
N LYS A 163 11.58 -7.52 -20.99
CA LYS A 163 11.08 -8.17 -22.21
C LYS A 163 9.61 -7.92 -22.47
N LEU A 164 8.90 -7.26 -21.54
CA LEU A 164 7.50 -6.94 -21.71
C LEU A 164 7.28 -5.94 -22.84
N ILE A 165 6.17 -6.12 -23.57
CA ILE A 165 5.87 -5.32 -24.76
C ILE A 165 5.27 -3.93 -24.46
N GLY A 166 4.97 -3.63 -23.19
CA GLY A 166 4.27 -2.42 -22.80
C GLY A 166 2.75 -2.56 -22.90
N LEU A 167 2.03 -1.43 -22.99
CA LEU A 167 0.58 -1.39 -23.13
C LEU A 167 -0.20 -2.10 -22.00
N GLY A 168 0.37 -2.14 -20.80
CA GLY A 168 -0.22 -2.79 -19.64
C GLY A 168 0.14 -4.27 -19.47
N ASP A 169 1.01 -4.81 -20.30
CA ASP A 169 1.60 -6.14 -20.09
C ASP A 169 2.46 -6.13 -18.82
N MET A 170 2.30 -7.10 -17.93
CA MET A 170 2.94 -7.08 -16.62
C MET A 170 3.35 -8.46 -16.14
N LEU A 171 4.33 -8.48 -15.26
CA LEU A 171 4.72 -9.66 -14.48
C LEU A 171 4.28 -9.48 -13.02
N VAL A 172 3.74 -10.53 -12.44
CA VAL A 172 3.19 -10.53 -11.08
C VAL A 172 3.74 -11.67 -10.26
N VAL A 173 4.12 -11.36 -9.03
CA VAL A 173 4.42 -12.33 -7.97
C VAL A 173 3.54 -11.98 -6.78
N THR A 174 2.89 -12.98 -6.20
CA THR A 174 2.07 -12.79 -4.99
C THR A 174 2.54 -13.67 -3.85
N ALA A 175 2.11 -13.36 -2.63
CA ALA A 175 2.40 -14.17 -1.46
C ALA A 175 1.84 -15.60 -1.58
N SER A 176 0.68 -15.76 -2.22
CA SER A 176 0.03 -17.05 -2.45
C SER A 176 0.58 -17.81 -3.64
N ASN A 177 1.22 -17.12 -4.59
CA ASN A 177 1.83 -17.70 -5.77
C ASN A 177 3.20 -17.07 -6.02
N PRO A 178 4.29 -17.68 -5.52
CA PRO A 178 5.65 -17.16 -5.68
C PRO A 178 6.21 -17.35 -7.10
N ARG A 179 5.50 -18.04 -7.97
CA ARG A 179 5.88 -18.16 -9.39
C ARG A 179 5.53 -16.87 -10.12
N LEU A 180 6.44 -16.46 -11.00
CA LEU A 180 6.23 -15.33 -11.86
C LEU A 180 5.14 -15.62 -12.88
N GLU A 181 4.08 -14.83 -12.88
CA GLU A 181 3.00 -14.91 -13.86
C GLU A 181 2.99 -13.69 -14.75
N GLN A 182 2.83 -13.92 -16.04
CA GLN A 182 2.62 -12.84 -17.00
C GLN A 182 1.13 -12.63 -17.20
N ILE A 183 0.68 -11.39 -17.01
CA ILE A 183 -0.69 -10.99 -17.25
C ILE A 183 -0.66 -9.96 -18.38
N GLY A 184 -1.13 -10.38 -19.55
CA GLY A 184 -1.26 -9.53 -20.72
C GLY A 184 -2.56 -8.73 -20.71
N ARG A 185 -2.60 -7.67 -21.49
CA ARG A 185 -3.83 -6.93 -21.75
C ARG A 185 -4.78 -7.82 -22.55
N ALA A 186 -6.03 -7.94 -22.08
CA ALA A 186 -7.06 -8.58 -22.88
C ALA A 186 -7.22 -7.79 -24.20
N HIS A 187 -7.06 -8.46 -25.32
CA HIS A 187 -7.43 -7.88 -26.60
C HIS A 187 -8.94 -7.79 -26.64
N VAL A 188 -9.44 -6.55 -26.58
CA VAL A 188 -10.83 -6.23 -26.86
C VAL A 188 -10.99 -5.98 -28.36
#